data_2463e981624c189e0a34b394e74f633d
#
_entry.id   2463e981624c189e0a34b394e74f633d
#
_cell.length_a   1.000
_cell.length_b   1.000
_cell.length_c   1.000
_cell.angle_alpha   90.00
_cell.angle_beta   90.00
_cell.angle_gamma   90.00
#
_symmetry.space_group_name_H-M   'P 1'
#
loop_
_entity.id
_entity.type
_entity.pdbx_description
1 polymer ?
#
loop_
_entity_poly.entity_id
_entity_poly.type
_entity_poly.pdbx_seq_one_letter_code
_entity_poly.pdbx_strand_id
1 'polypeptide(L)'
;MAASKSPRTWRQKTIVWELLQDLEWNAPDWIVVPAGNLGNTSAFGKALREAHAAGWIERMPRLAAIQASGANPFYLGFREQFAQRHRVNAETVASAIRIGDPVSYDKAVAAIRDTHGVVEQVTDDELMAAKREIDGMGIGCEPASATTLAGVKKLRAAGIMRDGEQIVCVLTGHILKDPDANMRRDSMIEIDATIAAVEAAL
;
A
#
# COMPACT_ATOMS: atom_id res chain seq x y z
N MET A 1 -26.34 7.35 -17.19
CA MET A 1 -25.12 8.19 -17.06
C MET A 1 -23.90 7.30 -17.22
N ALA A 2 -23.12 7.49 -18.28
CA ALA A 2 -21.93 6.66 -18.56
C ALA A 2 -20.85 7.01 -17.52
N ALA A 3 -20.46 6.04 -16.72
CA ALA A 3 -19.35 6.17 -15.80
C ALA A 3 -18.07 6.51 -16.59
N SER A 4 -17.50 7.68 -16.35
CA SER A 4 -16.23 8.12 -16.92
C SER A 4 -15.17 7.03 -16.68
N LYS A 5 -14.76 6.37 -17.75
CA LYS A 5 -13.66 5.39 -17.74
C LYS A 5 -12.38 6.17 -17.49
N SER A 6 -11.92 6.27 -16.25
CA SER A 6 -10.64 6.91 -15.96
C SER A 6 -9.52 6.13 -16.65
N PRO A 7 -8.76 6.73 -17.58
CA PRO A 7 -7.65 6.04 -18.27
C PRO A 7 -6.58 5.51 -17.32
N ARG A 8 -6.48 6.11 -16.13
CA ARG A 8 -5.50 5.77 -15.09
C ARG A 8 -5.71 4.35 -14.53
N THR A 9 -6.95 3.92 -14.31
CA THR A 9 -7.28 2.58 -13.78
C THR A 9 -6.84 1.44 -14.71
N TRP A 10 -6.69 1.70 -16.01
CA TRP A 10 -6.25 0.71 -16.98
C TRP A 10 -4.73 0.45 -16.90
N ARG A 11 -3.94 1.48 -16.69
CA ARG A 11 -2.47 1.37 -16.65
C ARG A 11 -1.99 0.64 -15.42
N GLN A 12 -2.58 0.88 -14.27
CA GLN A 12 -2.19 0.25 -13.00
C GLN A 12 -2.49 -1.25 -12.92
N LYS A 13 -3.29 -1.80 -13.84
CA LYS A 13 -3.54 -3.25 -13.93
C LYS A 13 -2.29 -4.04 -14.28
N THR A 14 -1.35 -3.45 -15.03
CA THR A 14 -0.12 -4.13 -15.44
C THR A 14 0.70 -4.61 -14.25
N ILE A 15 0.67 -3.88 -13.14
CA ILE A 15 1.35 -4.29 -11.88
C ILE A 15 0.90 -5.70 -11.45
N VAL A 16 -0.40 -5.97 -11.50
CA VAL A 16 -0.94 -7.29 -11.11
C VAL A 16 -0.59 -8.35 -12.13
N TRP A 17 -0.63 -8.03 -13.42
CA TRP A 17 -0.32 -8.99 -14.46
C TRP A 17 1.17 -9.35 -14.48
N GLU A 18 2.05 -8.36 -14.33
CA GLU A 18 3.50 -8.57 -14.18
C GLU A 18 3.80 -9.41 -12.93
N LEU A 19 3.18 -9.08 -11.80
CA LEU A 19 3.28 -9.85 -10.56
C LEU A 19 2.84 -11.31 -10.76
N LEU A 20 1.71 -11.54 -11.39
CA LEU A 20 1.21 -12.90 -11.65
C LEU A 20 2.11 -13.65 -12.63
N GLN A 21 2.64 -12.96 -13.64
CA GLN A 21 3.59 -13.54 -14.58
C GLN A 21 4.91 -13.93 -13.89
N ASP A 22 5.45 -13.08 -13.03
CA ASP A 22 6.68 -13.36 -12.26
C ASP A 22 6.48 -14.53 -11.28
N LEU A 23 5.25 -14.76 -10.83
CA LEU A 23 4.85 -15.90 -10.02
C LEU A 23 4.38 -17.11 -10.87
N GLU A 24 4.70 -17.12 -12.17
CA GLU A 24 4.31 -18.20 -13.09
C GLU A 24 2.79 -18.49 -13.06
N TRP A 25 1.98 -17.46 -12.90
CA TRP A 25 0.52 -17.47 -12.74
C TRP A 25 0.01 -18.20 -11.48
N ASN A 26 0.91 -18.57 -10.56
CA ASN A 26 0.55 -19.09 -9.25
C ASN A 26 0.12 -17.91 -8.35
N ALA A 27 -1.18 -17.70 -8.23
CA ALA A 27 -1.73 -16.57 -7.50
C ALA A 27 -1.36 -16.63 -6.01
N PRO A 28 -0.77 -15.57 -5.43
CA PRO A 28 -0.45 -15.53 -3.99
C PRO A 28 -1.73 -15.52 -3.15
N ASP A 29 -1.62 -15.72 -1.85
CA ASP A 29 -2.79 -15.64 -0.97
C ASP A 29 -3.25 -14.20 -0.77
N TRP A 30 -2.29 -13.28 -0.69
CA TRP A 30 -2.57 -11.86 -0.46
C TRP A 30 -1.76 -10.94 -1.35
N ILE A 31 -2.41 -9.85 -1.80
CA ILE A 31 -1.76 -8.67 -2.35
C ILE A 31 -2.10 -7.49 -1.46
N VAL A 32 -1.08 -6.89 -0.86
CA VAL A 32 -1.21 -5.77 0.07
C VAL A 32 -0.81 -4.48 -0.62
N VAL A 33 -1.66 -3.45 -0.55
CA VAL A 33 -1.50 -2.21 -1.30
C VAL A 33 -1.74 -0.98 -0.43
N PRO A 34 -0.93 0.08 -0.57
CA PRO A 34 -1.21 1.36 0.09
C PRO A 34 -2.50 1.97 -0.46
N ALA A 35 -3.34 2.49 0.42
CA ALA A 35 -4.68 2.92 0.07
C ALA A 35 -4.93 4.42 0.33
N GLY A 36 -4.55 5.28 -0.62
CA GLY A 36 -4.89 6.71 -0.60
C GLY A 36 -6.12 6.99 -1.45
N ASN A 37 -5.95 7.35 -2.73
CA ASN A 37 -7.04 7.64 -3.66
C ASN A 37 -7.77 6.38 -4.18
N LEU A 38 -7.36 5.21 -3.71
CA LEU A 38 -7.92 3.89 -4.03
C LEU A 38 -7.83 3.49 -5.51
N GLY A 39 -6.99 4.19 -6.28
CA GLY A 39 -6.77 3.89 -7.70
C GLY A 39 -6.16 2.51 -7.91
N ASN A 40 -5.10 2.19 -7.16
CA ASN A 40 -4.44 0.88 -7.23
C ASN A 40 -5.39 -0.24 -6.75
N THR A 41 -6.04 -0.09 -5.60
CA THR A 41 -7.02 -1.06 -5.09
C THR A 41 -8.09 -1.38 -6.14
N SER A 42 -8.66 -0.35 -6.75
CA SER A 42 -9.66 -0.48 -7.83
C SER A 42 -9.10 -1.17 -9.08
N ALA A 43 -7.87 -0.82 -9.50
CA ALA A 43 -7.23 -1.39 -10.68
C ALA A 43 -6.86 -2.86 -10.45
N PHE A 44 -6.37 -3.19 -9.26
CA PHE A 44 -5.98 -4.55 -8.89
C PHE A 44 -7.18 -5.48 -8.84
N GLY A 45 -8.29 -5.07 -8.19
CA GLY A 45 -9.52 -5.85 -8.22
C GLY A 45 -10.05 -6.08 -9.64
N LYS A 46 -9.92 -5.06 -10.52
CA LYS A 46 -10.28 -5.23 -11.93
C LYS A 46 -9.36 -6.22 -12.65
N ALA A 47 -8.04 -6.11 -12.45
CA ALA A 47 -7.07 -7.01 -13.08
C ALA A 47 -7.26 -8.47 -12.64
N LEU A 48 -7.50 -8.70 -11.36
CA LEU A 48 -7.73 -10.04 -10.80
C LEU A 48 -9.01 -10.67 -11.35
N ARG A 49 -10.10 -9.90 -11.45
CA ARG A 49 -11.34 -10.39 -12.08
C ARG A 49 -11.11 -10.77 -13.54
N GLU A 50 -10.37 -9.97 -14.29
CA GLU A 50 -10.07 -10.25 -15.70
C GLU A 50 -9.18 -11.49 -15.86
N ALA A 51 -8.13 -11.62 -15.04
CA ALA A 51 -7.25 -12.78 -15.06
C ALA A 51 -7.98 -14.08 -14.69
N HIS A 52 -8.83 -14.03 -13.66
CA HIS A 52 -9.65 -15.18 -13.24
C HIS A 52 -10.69 -15.54 -14.32
N ALA A 53 -11.39 -14.56 -14.88
CA ALA A 53 -12.37 -14.80 -15.94
C ALA A 53 -11.74 -15.33 -17.24
N ALA A 54 -10.48 -14.96 -17.50
CA ALA A 54 -9.70 -15.49 -18.64
C ALA A 54 -9.10 -16.89 -18.37
N GLY A 55 -9.25 -17.43 -17.16
CA GLY A 55 -8.68 -18.71 -16.77
C GLY A 55 -7.15 -18.68 -16.56
N TRP A 56 -6.55 -17.50 -16.40
CA TRP A 56 -5.10 -17.37 -16.17
C TRP A 56 -4.71 -17.72 -14.74
N ILE A 57 -5.63 -17.53 -13.78
CA ILE A 57 -5.48 -17.91 -12.38
C ILE A 57 -6.71 -18.69 -11.91
N GLU A 58 -6.49 -19.72 -11.09
CA GLU A 58 -7.58 -20.57 -10.56
C GLU A 58 -8.37 -19.88 -9.45
N ARG A 59 -7.70 -19.03 -8.67
CA ARG A 59 -8.29 -18.28 -7.55
C ARG A 59 -7.79 -16.83 -7.54
N MET A 60 -8.64 -15.92 -7.10
CA MET A 60 -8.22 -14.53 -6.89
C MET A 60 -7.49 -14.38 -5.55
N PRO A 61 -6.30 -13.75 -5.52
CA PRO A 61 -5.70 -13.28 -4.28
C PRO A 61 -6.64 -12.39 -3.48
N ARG A 62 -6.58 -12.47 -2.16
CA ARG A 62 -7.27 -11.50 -1.30
C ARG A 62 -6.52 -10.16 -1.33
N LEU A 63 -7.25 -9.06 -1.46
CA LEU A 63 -6.65 -7.72 -1.39
C LEU A 63 -6.67 -7.22 0.06
N ALA A 64 -5.55 -6.67 0.51
CA ALA A 64 -5.49 -5.90 1.75
C ALA A 64 -5.14 -4.45 1.40
N ALA A 65 -6.08 -3.54 1.63
CA ALA A 65 -5.90 -2.11 1.41
C ALA A 65 -5.54 -1.42 2.73
N ILE A 66 -4.34 -0.84 2.82
CA ILE A 66 -3.83 -0.28 4.07
C ILE A 66 -3.82 1.24 4.01
N GLN A 67 -4.46 1.89 4.98
CA GLN A 67 -4.50 3.34 5.14
C GLN A 67 -3.65 3.80 6.32
N ALA A 68 -3.21 5.07 6.31
CA ALA A 68 -2.75 5.72 7.54
C ALA A 68 -3.96 6.07 8.42
N SER A 69 -3.84 5.91 9.73
CA SER A 69 -4.95 6.16 10.68
C SER A 69 -5.45 7.59 10.68
N GLY A 70 -4.60 8.57 10.35
CA GLY A 70 -4.99 9.97 10.17
C GLY A 70 -5.60 10.28 8.78
N ALA A 71 -5.67 9.29 7.86
CA ALA A 71 -6.24 9.44 6.52
C ALA A 71 -6.99 8.15 6.10
N ASN A 72 -8.00 7.75 6.87
CA ASN A 72 -8.58 6.42 6.91
C ASN A 72 -10.08 6.30 6.49
N PRO A 73 -10.61 7.13 5.59
CA PRO A 73 -12.06 7.11 5.29
C PRO A 73 -12.55 5.77 4.74
N PHE A 74 -11.70 5.01 4.07
CA PHE A 74 -12.05 3.70 3.51
C PHE A 74 -12.09 2.61 4.59
N TYR A 75 -11.18 2.68 5.58
CA TYR A 75 -11.20 1.82 6.75
C TYR A 75 -12.46 2.04 7.60
N LEU A 76 -12.85 3.27 7.84
CA LEU A 76 -14.09 3.59 8.56
C LEU A 76 -15.31 2.99 7.85
N GLY A 77 -15.40 3.17 6.54
CA GLY A 77 -16.46 2.53 5.75
C GLY A 77 -16.43 1.00 5.81
N PHE A 78 -15.25 0.38 5.77
CA PHE A 78 -15.10 -1.07 5.87
C PHE A 78 -15.59 -1.61 7.22
N ARG A 79 -15.32 -0.91 8.32
CA ARG A 79 -15.80 -1.27 9.67
C ARG A 79 -17.32 -1.28 9.76
N GLU A 80 -18.00 -0.52 8.92
CA GLU A 80 -19.45 -0.44 8.80
C GLU A 80 -19.98 -1.21 7.58
N GLN A 81 -19.19 -2.18 7.05
CA GLN A 81 -19.55 -2.97 5.87
C GLN A 81 -19.87 -2.09 4.63
N PHE A 82 -19.27 -0.92 4.58
CA PHE A 82 -19.50 0.10 3.55
C PHE A 82 -20.94 0.63 3.48
N ALA A 83 -21.63 0.64 4.62
CA ALA A 83 -22.97 1.24 4.72
C ALA A 83 -22.94 2.76 4.49
N GLN A 84 -21.85 3.43 4.89
CA GLN A 84 -21.63 4.85 4.69
C GLN A 84 -20.25 5.12 4.06
N ARG A 85 -20.19 6.22 3.29
CA ARG A 85 -18.93 6.76 2.80
C ARG A 85 -18.46 7.86 3.72
N HIS A 86 -17.33 7.66 4.36
CA HIS A 86 -16.71 8.63 5.25
C HIS A 86 -15.81 9.62 4.48
N ARG A 87 -15.66 10.80 5.07
CA ARG A 87 -14.68 11.83 4.70
C ARG A 87 -13.96 12.27 5.94
N VAL A 88 -12.65 12.44 5.86
CA VAL A 88 -11.82 12.87 6.99
C VAL A 88 -10.93 14.03 6.60
N ASN A 89 -10.53 14.83 7.57
CA ASN A 89 -9.42 15.76 7.38
C ASN A 89 -8.12 14.96 7.45
N ALA A 90 -7.51 14.72 6.30
CA ALA A 90 -6.40 13.78 6.18
C ALA A 90 -5.10 14.38 6.70
N GLU A 91 -4.47 13.70 7.67
CA GLU A 91 -3.18 14.06 8.23
C GLU A 91 -2.32 12.80 8.44
N THR A 92 -1.17 12.75 7.79
CA THR A 92 -0.18 11.67 7.92
C THR A 92 1.16 12.10 7.33
N VAL A 93 2.25 11.51 7.78
CA VAL A 93 3.59 11.69 7.19
C VAL A 93 3.69 11.09 5.78
N ALA A 94 2.83 10.13 5.44
CA ALA A 94 2.79 9.48 4.14
C ALA A 94 2.03 10.35 3.11
N SER A 95 2.71 11.32 2.51
CA SER A 95 2.11 12.33 1.61
C SER A 95 1.26 11.75 0.49
N ALA A 96 1.70 10.65 -0.12
CA ALA A 96 1.03 10.01 -1.26
C ALA A 96 -0.33 9.36 -0.92
N ILE A 97 -0.61 9.09 0.36
CA ILE A 97 -1.88 8.55 0.85
C ILE A 97 -2.65 9.51 1.78
N ARG A 98 -2.21 10.76 1.89
CA ARG A 98 -2.89 11.82 2.66
C ARG A 98 -4.16 12.28 1.93
N ILE A 99 -5.16 11.41 1.87
CA ILE A 99 -6.40 11.62 1.11
C ILE A 99 -7.61 11.33 1.98
N GLY A 100 -8.42 12.38 2.21
CA GLY A 100 -9.62 12.31 3.07
C GLY A 100 -10.93 11.99 2.33
N ASP A 101 -10.96 12.07 1.00
CA ASP A 101 -12.13 11.74 0.15
C ASP A 101 -11.65 11.04 -1.14
N PRO A 102 -11.44 9.72 -1.11
CA PRO A 102 -10.91 8.98 -2.25
C PRO A 102 -11.84 8.96 -3.46
N VAL A 103 -11.33 9.30 -4.64
CA VAL A 103 -12.13 9.35 -5.89
C VAL A 103 -12.58 7.95 -6.34
N SER A 104 -11.75 6.92 -6.12
CA SER A 104 -12.04 5.56 -6.62
C SER A 104 -12.78 4.68 -5.60
N TYR A 105 -13.49 5.30 -4.63
CA TYR A 105 -14.11 4.62 -3.49
C TYR A 105 -14.99 3.43 -3.89
N ASP A 106 -16.04 3.65 -4.69
CA ASP A 106 -17.01 2.60 -5.04
C ASP A 106 -16.39 1.42 -5.80
N LYS A 107 -15.40 1.73 -6.66
CA LYS A 107 -14.66 0.69 -7.39
C LYS A 107 -13.75 -0.12 -6.45
N ALA A 108 -13.20 0.51 -5.44
CA ALA A 108 -12.40 -0.16 -4.43
C ALA A 108 -13.27 -1.01 -3.50
N VAL A 109 -14.48 -0.56 -3.15
CA VAL A 109 -15.46 -1.38 -2.42
C VAL A 109 -15.76 -2.66 -3.18
N ALA A 110 -16.04 -2.57 -4.48
CA ALA A 110 -16.25 -3.75 -5.32
C ALA A 110 -15.01 -4.67 -5.33
N ALA A 111 -13.80 -4.09 -5.45
CA ALA A 111 -12.56 -4.86 -5.43
C ALA A 111 -12.36 -5.64 -4.12
N ILE A 112 -12.59 -5.00 -2.96
CA ILE A 112 -12.48 -5.65 -1.65
C ILE A 112 -13.52 -6.76 -1.49
N ARG A 113 -14.77 -6.53 -1.91
CA ARG A 113 -15.83 -7.53 -1.83
C ARG A 113 -15.56 -8.74 -2.71
N ASP A 114 -15.19 -8.51 -3.98
CA ASP A 114 -14.96 -9.58 -4.96
C ASP A 114 -13.76 -10.47 -4.61
N THR A 115 -12.74 -9.90 -3.94
CA THR A 115 -11.54 -10.63 -3.50
C THR A 115 -11.62 -11.15 -2.08
N HIS A 116 -12.76 -11.02 -1.40
CA HIS A 116 -12.89 -11.29 0.04
C HIS A 116 -11.78 -10.61 0.85
N GLY A 117 -11.41 -9.40 0.40
CA GLY A 117 -10.32 -8.61 0.93
C GLY A 117 -10.63 -7.94 2.25
N VAL A 118 -9.64 -7.24 2.77
CA VAL A 118 -9.75 -6.48 4.02
C VAL A 118 -9.25 -5.06 3.84
N VAL A 119 -9.68 -4.18 4.72
CA VAL A 119 -9.11 -2.84 4.86
C VAL A 119 -8.59 -2.69 6.28
N GLU A 120 -7.37 -2.22 6.42
CA GLU A 120 -6.75 -1.98 7.73
C GLU A 120 -6.12 -0.59 7.75
N GLN A 121 -5.84 -0.10 8.94
CA GLN A 121 -5.14 1.16 9.16
C GLN A 121 -3.92 0.96 10.06
N VAL A 122 -2.92 1.80 9.84
CA VAL A 122 -1.69 1.83 10.63
C VAL A 122 -1.41 3.27 11.07
N THR A 123 -0.78 3.42 12.22
CA THR A 123 -0.32 4.74 12.69
C THR A 123 0.93 5.18 11.92
N ASP A 124 1.27 6.47 12.00
CA ASP A 124 2.50 7.00 11.41
C ASP A 124 3.75 6.35 12.05
N ASP A 125 3.71 6.03 13.33
CA ASP A 125 4.81 5.32 14.00
C ASP A 125 4.98 3.89 13.49
N GLU A 126 3.88 3.14 13.32
CA GLU A 126 3.89 1.77 12.76
C GLU A 126 4.43 1.76 11.33
N LEU A 127 3.98 2.70 10.47
CA LEU A 127 4.47 2.77 9.11
C LEU A 127 5.95 3.19 9.02
N MET A 128 6.40 4.14 9.86
CA MET A 128 7.80 4.55 9.88
C MET A 128 8.72 3.47 10.47
N ALA A 129 8.24 2.67 11.42
CA ALA A 129 8.95 1.49 11.88
C ALA A 129 9.12 0.46 10.76
N ALA A 130 8.04 0.15 10.04
CA ALA A 130 8.08 -0.75 8.88
C ALA A 130 8.98 -0.21 7.75
N LYS A 131 8.98 1.12 7.53
CA LYS A 131 9.88 1.75 6.56
C LYS A 131 11.34 1.50 6.90
N ARG A 132 11.73 1.68 8.17
CA ARG A 132 13.12 1.41 8.59
C ARG A 132 13.54 -0.03 8.33
N GLU A 133 12.63 -0.99 8.49
CA GLU A 133 12.91 -2.40 8.19
C GLU A 133 13.12 -2.63 6.70
N ILE A 134 12.22 -2.09 5.86
CA ILE A 134 12.34 -2.18 4.40
C ILE A 134 13.65 -1.55 3.92
N ASP A 135 13.96 -0.34 4.41
CA ASP A 135 15.20 0.36 4.07
C ASP A 135 16.43 -0.43 4.54
N GLY A 136 16.38 -1.05 5.73
CA GLY A 136 17.43 -1.92 6.27
C GLY A 136 17.70 -3.18 5.45
N MET A 137 16.74 -3.61 4.63
CA MET A 137 16.90 -4.70 3.67
C MET A 137 17.55 -4.23 2.35
N GLY A 138 17.91 -2.95 2.23
CA GLY A 138 18.44 -2.37 1.00
C GLY A 138 17.38 -1.99 -0.03
N ILE A 139 16.11 -2.03 0.33
CA ILE A 139 14.99 -1.65 -0.54
C ILE A 139 14.50 -0.27 -0.10
N GLY A 140 14.84 0.78 -0.85
CA GLY A 140 14.39 2.13 -0.53
C GLY A 140 12.96 2.39 -1.02
N CYS A 141 12.03 2.77 -0.12
CA CYS A 141 10.66 3.09 -0.51
C CYS A 141 10.13 4.39 0.12
N GLU A 142 9.11 5.00 -0.49
CA GLU A 142 8.37 6.12 0.11
C GLU A 142 7.59 5.65 1.36
N PRO A 143 7.27 6.54 2.32
CA PRO A 143 6.51 6.18 3.53
C PRO A 143 5.18 5.48 3.23
N ALA A 144 4.44 5.94 2.22
CA ALA A 144 3.18 5.32 1.83
C ALA A 144 3.31 3.82 1.52
N SER A 145 4.41 3.41 0.87
CA SER A 145 4.69 1.99 0.54
C SER A 145 4.87 1.14 1.79
N ALA A 146 5.49 1.69 2.83
CA ALA A 146 5.76 0.98 4.07
C ALA A 146 4.50 0.61 4.87
N THR A 147 3.36 1.27 4.59
CA THR A 147 2.08 0.88 5.19
C THR A 147 1.74 -0.57 4.92
N THR A 148 2.19 -1.12 3.78
CA THR A 148 1.92 -2.52 3.42
C THR A 148 2.53 -3.48 4.43
N LEU A 149 3.81 -3.34 4.76
CA LEU A 149 4.47 -4.18 5.75
C LEU A 149 3.89 -3.97 7.16
N ALA A 150 3.62 -2.71 7.54
CA ALA A 150 2.96 -2.42 8.82
C ALA A 150 1.57 -3.08 8.91
N GLY A 151 0.80 -3.02 7.81
CA GLY A 151 -0.50 -3.67 7.70
C GLY A 151 -0.41 -5.20 7.79
N VAL A 152 0.57 -5.82 7.13
CA VAL A 152 0.82 -7.26 7.23
C VAL A 152 1.09 -7.66 8.67
N LYS A 153 1.97 -6.96 9.38
CA LYS A 153 2.27 -7.24 10.79
C LYS A 153 1.01 -7.20 11.65
N LYS A 154 0.18 -6.20 11.45
CA LYS A 154 -1.07 -6.01 12.19
C LYS A 154 -2.09 -7.10 11.85
N LEU A 155 -2.27 -7.44 10.58
CA LEU A 155 -3.18 -8.49 10.13
C LEU A 155 -2.73 -9.90 10.56
N ARG A 156 -1.40 -10.14 10.66
CA ARG A 156 -0.86 -11.38 11.23
C ARG A 156 -1.11 -11.46 12.73
N ALA A 157 -0.85 -10.40 13.47
CA ALA A 157 -1.12 -10.34 14.90
C ALA A 157 -2.62 -10.56 15.22
N ALA A 158 -3.51 -10.13 14.31
CA ALA A 158 -4.95 -10.38 14.41
C ALA A 158 -5.39 -11.76 13.91
N GLY A 159 -4.49 -12.63 13.44
CA GLY A 159 -4.79 -13.97 12.92
C GLY A 159 -5.56 -13.97 11.59
N ILE A 160 -5.64 -12.82 10.89
CA ILE A 160 -6.31 -12.68 9.59
C ILE A 160 -5.42 -13.23 8.47
N MET A 161 -4.12 -12.94 8.53
CA MET A 161 -3.08 -13.53 7.70
C MET A 161 -2.40 -14.64 8.50
N ARG A 162 -2.25 -15.83 7.91
CA ARG A 162 -1.77 -17.02 8.59
C ARG A 162 -0.33 -17.33 8.21
N ASP A 163 0.33 -18.15 9.02
CA ASP A 163 1.63 -18.71 8.69
C ASP A 163 1.53 -19.63 7.47
N GLY A 164 2.54 -19.55 6.60
CA GLY A 164 2.58 -20.29 5.35
C GLY A 164 1.85 -19.62 4.18
N GLU A 165 1.04 -18.58 4.40
CA GLU A 165 0.44 -17.82 3.31
C GLU A 165 1.48 -16.98 2.57
N GLN A 166 1.41 -16.97 1.24
CA GLN A 166 2.22 -16.13 0.38
C GLN A 166 1.62 -14.72 0.30
N ILE A 167 2.38 -13.74 0.77
CA ILE A 167 1.95 -12.34 0.86
C ILE A 167 2.85 -11.47 -0.01
N VAL A 168 2.26 -10.72 -0.92
CA VAL A 168 2.97 -9.75 -1.77
C VAL A 168 2.64 -8.33 -1.31
N CYS A 169 3.65 -7.58 -0.84
CA CYS A 169 3.56 -6.17 -0.51
C CYS A 169 3.95 -5.32 -1.72
N VAL A 170 3.04 -4.47 -2.20
CA VAL A 170 3.31 -3.59 -3.35
C VAL A 170 3.96 -2.31 -2.87
N LEU A 171 5.24 -2.13 -3.16
CA LEU A 171 5.98 -0.90 -2.88
C LEU A 171 5.83 0.05 -4.07
N THR A 172 4.98 1.05 -3.93
CA THR A 172 4.49 1.90 -5.02
C THR A 172 5.41 3.04 -5.40
N GLY A 173 6.26 3.49 -4.51
CA GLY A 173 7.14 4.63 -4.75
C GLY A 173 8.56 4.43 -4.22
N HIS A 174 9.51 5.00 -4.96
CA HIS A 174 10.92 5.01 -4.61
C HIS A 174 11.20 5.97 -3.44
N ILE A 175 12.27 5.72 -2.68
CA ILE A 175 12.69 6.52 -1.53
C ILE A 175 12.84 8.02 -1.86
N LEU A 176 13.31 8.35 -3.06
CA LEU A 176 13.52 9.75 -3.49
C LEU A 176 12.23 10.51 -3.79
N LYS A 177 11.06 9.86 -3.76
CA LYS A 177 9.78 10.52 -4.03
C LYS A 177 9.31 11.40 -2.88
N ASP A 178 9.70 11.10 -1.66
CA ASP A 178 9.35 11.86 -0.45
C ASP A 178 10.62 12.10 0.38
N PRO A 179 11.53 12.98 -0.09
CA PRO A 179 12.84 13.16 0.54
C PRO A 179 12.75 13.69 1.96
N ASP A 180 11.80 14.58 2.26
CA ASP A 180 11.67 15.18 3.59
C ASP A 180 11.30 14.15 4.67
N ALA A 181 10.48 13.16 4.32
CA ALA A 181 10.12 12.06 5.21
C ALA A 181 11.26 11.04 5.38
N ASN A 182 12.24 11.05 4.49
CA ASN A 182 13.38 10.12 4.49
C ASN A 182 14.61 10.69 5.22
N MET A 183 14.72 12.02 5.29
CA MET A 183 15.85 12.67 5.94
C MET A 183 15.64 12.69 7.46
N ARG A 184 16.42 11.91 8.18
CA ARG A 184 16.60 12.05 9.61
C ARG A 184 17.58 13.20 9.85
N ARG A 185 17.08 14.43 9.92
CA ARG A 185 17.91 15.61 10.24
C ARG A 185 18.62 15.47 11.59
N ASP A 186 17.99 14.76 12.52
CA ASP A 186 18.51 14.55 13.88
C ASP A 186 19.74 13.62 13.95
N SER A 187 20.03 12.87 12.87
CA SER A 187 21.19 11.98 12.75
C SER A 187 22.22 12.45 11.72
N MET A 188 22.01 13.61 11.11
CA MET A 188 22.96 14.20 10.17
C MET A 188 23.94 15.07 10.94
N ILE A 189 25.22 14.72 10.84
CA ILE A 189 26.30 15.53 11.37
C ILE A 189 26.86 16.34 10.19
N GLU A 190 26.79 17.65 10.27
CA GLU A 190 27.44 18.53 9.30
C GLU A 190 28.91 18.63 9.66
N ILE A 191 29.79 18.26 8.73
CA ILE A 191 31.24 18.26 8.90
C ILE A 191 31.89 19.06 7.78
N ASP A 192 33.08 19.60 8.04
CA ASP A 192 33.89 20.19 7.00
C ASP A 192 34.28 19.16 5.93
N ALA A 193 34.42 19.59 4.68
CA ALA A 193 34.81 18.75 3.56
C ALA A 193 36.30 18.39 3.57
N THR A 194 36.78 17.81 4.68
CA THR A 194 38.16 17.38 4.86
C THR A 194 38.23 15.94 5.35
N ILE A 195 39.29 15.22 4.99
CA ILE A 195 39.51 13.83 5.45
C ILE A 195 39.53 13.76 6.99
N ALA A 196 40.21 14.70 7.63
CA ALA A 196 40.30 14.74 9.08
C ALA A 196 38.94 14.93 9.78
N ALA A 197 38.02 15.70 9.19
CA ALA A 197 36.67 15.86 9.72
C ALA A 197 35.82 14.58 9.54
N VAL A 198 36.01 13.85 8.44
CA VAL A 198 35.36 12.55 8.23
C VAL A 198 35.85 11.52 9.23
N GLU A 199 37.17 11.43 9.42
CA GLU A 199 37.80 10.50 10.39
C GLU A 199 37.37 10.78 11.85
N ALA A 200 37.17 12.06 12.20
CA ALA A 200 36.72 12.46 13.52
C ALA A 200 35.22 12.21 13.79
N ALA A 201 34.43 12.02 12.73
CA ALA A 201 32.98 11.78 12.80
C ALA A 201 32.59 10.29 12.77
N LEU A 202 33.53 9.40 12.47
CA LEU A 202 33.38 7.93 12.48
C LEU A 202 33.68 7.35 13.87
#